data_c1c3f896a817fa06c2bbedcce196de4a
#
_entry.id   c1c3f896a817fa06c2bbedcce196de4a
#
_cell.length_a   1.000
_cell.length_b   1.000
_cell.length_c   1.000
_cell.angle_alpha   90.00
_cell.angle_beta   90.00
_cell.angle_gamma   90.00
#
_symmetry.space_group_name_H-M   'P 1'
#
loop_
_entity.id
_entity.type
_entity.pdbx_description
1 polymer ?
#
loop_
_entity_poly.entity_id
_entity_poly.type
_entity_poly.pdbx_seq_one_letter_code
_entity_poly.pdbx_strand_id
1 'polypeptide(L)'
;MVDKPTMDFGYNPPTGVRNLETIRPKYFMSDMKHALDCASENFSSLWISDHINYENEFRIECWTLLTWIATQYSNPKLGTIVMSNSFRTPSMMAKMGASLQHISSGRLILGYGAGWHEGEYKAFGFDYPPPGTRVEMLNEGIQVIKKLWNEAPADFTGKYYRVENAHCEPRPNPVPPIMIGGAGEKKTLRVVAEHADWWNDLSRPVEQTRRKLDALRGHCEDIGRDYDTIRKTFTARIFIDKDRNKARASAA
;
A
#
# COMPACT_ATOMS: atom_id res chain seq x y z
N MET A 1 1.38 10.65 34.29
CA MET A 1 2.07 11.08 33.08
C MET A 1 1.30 10.44 31.93
N VAL A 2 0.67 11.22 31.07
CA VAL A 2 0.00 10.68 29.88
C VAL A 2 1.13 10.27 28.95
N ASP A 3 1.27 8.98 28.68
CA ASP A 3 2.23 8.48 27.70
C ASP A 3 1.97 9.22 26.37
N LYS A 4 2.97 9.96 25.90
CA LYS A 4 2.88 10.55 24.56
C LYS A 4 2.77 9.39 23.58
N PRO A 5 1.80 9.41 22.66
CA PRO A 5 1.69 8.36 21.66
C PRO A 5 3.01 8.27 20.89
N THR A 6 3.67 7.13 20.95
CA THR A 6 4.89 6.86 20.20
C THR A 6 4.52 6.79 18.72
N MET A 7 5.15 7.65 17.90
CA MET A 7 5.00 7.61 16.45
C MET A 7 5.91 6.54 15.88
N ASP A 8 5.36 5.61 15.12
CA ASP A 8 6.13 4.62 14.37
C ASP A 8 6.55 5.17 13.01
N PHE A 9 7.77 4.88 12.62
CA PHE A 9 8.31 5.25 11.33
C PHE A 9 8.52 4.03 10.44
N GLY A 10 8.09 4.15 9.19
CA GLY A 10 8.37 3.18 8.14
C GLY A 10 9.25 3.79 7.05
N TYR A 11 10.05 2.97 6.41
CA TYR A 11 10.91 3.36 5.30
C TYR A 11 10.35 2.86 3.97
N ASN A 12 10.24 3.76 3.00
CA ASN A 12 9.89 3.44 1.62
C ASN A 12 11.10 3.77 0.73
N PRO A 13 11.89 2.77 0.32
CA PRO A 13 13.03 2.99 -0.55
C PRO A 13 12.58 3.42 -1.95
N PRO A 14 13.42 4.13 -2.69
CA PRO A 14 13.18 4.40 -4.10
C PRO A 14 13.23 3.08 -4.88
N THR A 15 12.09 2.67 -5.43
CA THR A 15 11.94 1.41 -6.20
C THR A 15 12.23 1.57 -7.67
N GLY A 16 12.41 2.80 -8.14
CA GLY A 16 12.77 3.13 -9.51
C GLY A 16 13.60 4.39 -9.57
N VAL A 17 14.35 4.56 -10.63
CA VAL A 17 15.19 5.73 -10.87
C VAL A 17 14.88 6.28 -12.25
N ARG A 18 14.52 7.56 -12.31
CA ARG A 18 14.33 8.30 -13.56
C ARG A 18 15.66 8.62 -14.17
N ASN A 19 15.72 8.54 -15.49
CA ASN A 19 16.92 8.81 -16.28
C ASN A 19 17.93 7.63 -16.33
N LEU A 20 17.65 6.68 -17.23
CA LEU A 20 18.48 5.49 -17.46
C LEU A 20 19.96 5.81 -17.80
N GLU A 21 20.25 7.02 -18.29
CA GLU A 21 21.62 7.44 -18.60
C GLU A 21 22.50 7.62 -17.38
N THR A 22 21.89 7.94 -16.23
CA THR A 22 22.60 8.16 -14.94
C THR A 22 22.60 6.93 -14.06
N ILE A 23 21.77 5.93 -14.35
CA ILE A 23 21.66 4.71 -13.55
C ILE A 23 22.72 3.72 -14.00
N ARG A 24 23.32 3.12 -13.01
CA ARG A 24 24.09 1.90 -13.18
C ARG A 24 23.22 0.72 -12.72
N PRO A 25 22.39 0.10 -13.60
CA PRO A 25 21.49 -0.99 -13.21
C PRO A 25 22.21 -2.11 -12.48
N LYS A 26 23.50 -2.29 -12.78
CA LYS A 26 24.39 -3.24 -12.13
C LYS A 26 24.51 -3.02 -10.61
N TYR A 27 24.36 -1.79 -10.14
CA TYR A 27 24.53 -1.45 -8.70
C TYR A 27 23.19 -1.22 -7.99
N PHE A 28 22.06 -1.17 -8.72
CA PHE A 28 20.77 -0.84 -8.13
C PHE A 28 20.40 -1.76 -6.95
N MET A 29 20.54 -3.06 -7.12
CA MET A 29 20.22 -4.01 -6.05
C MET A 29 21.21 -3.98 -4.88
N SER A 30 22.49 -3.68 -5.13
CA SER A 30 23.47 -3.50 -4.04
C SER A 30 23.22 -2.22 -3.23
N ASP A 31 22.86 -1.13 -3.90
CA ASP A 31 22.53 0.14 -3.25
C ASP A 31 21.20 0.02 -2.48
N MET A 32 20.21 -0.66 -3.08
CA MET A 32 18.95 -1.00 -2.42
C MET A 32 19.20 -1.82 -1.15
N LYS A 33 20.01 -2.86 -1.26
CA LYS A 33 20.36 -3.71 -0.12
C LYS A 33 21.02 -2.91 0.99
N HIS A 34 21.98 -2.06 0.68
CA HIS A 34 22.63 -1.21 1.67
C HIS A 34 21.65 -0.29 2.40
N ALA A 35 20.73 0.35 1.65
CA ALA A 35 19.69 1.19 2.26
C ALA A 35 18.73 0.38 3.14
N LEU A 36 18.37 -0.82 2.71
CA LEU A 36 17.48 -1.72 3.47
C LEU A 36 18.16 -2.31 4.71
N ASP A 37 19.48 -2.61 4.65
CA ASP A 37 20.25 -3.06 5.82
C ASP A 37 20.16 -2.00 6.93
N CYS A 38 20.44 -0.73 6.60
CA CYS A 38 20.28 0.37 7.57
C CYS A 38 18.84 0.56 8.03
N ALA A 39 17.88 0.45 7.11
CA ALA A 39 16.47 0.69 7.42
C ALA A 39 15.87 -0.40 8.29
N SER A 40 16.25 -1.66 8.09
CA SER A 40 15.71 -2.79 8.85
C SER A 40 16.05 -2.76 10.34
N GLU A 41 17.12 -2.05 10.71
CA GLU A 41 17.56 -1.86 12.10
C GLU A 41 16.88 -0.65 12.77
N ASN A 42 16.45 0.35 11.98
CA ASN A 42 16.04 1.65 12.49
C ASN A 42 14.54 1.97 12.29
N PHE A 43 13.84 1.24 11.41
CA PHE A 43 12.43 1.48 11.11
C PHE A 43 11.58 0.26 11.47
N SER A 44 10.37 0.49 11.95
CA SER A 44 9.43 -0.57 12.33
C SER A 44 8.81 -1.30 11.14
N SER A 45 8.90 -0.72 9.94
CA SER A 45 8.31 -1.26 8.72
C SER A 45 9.00 -0.79 7.44
N LEU A 46 8.97 -1.66 6.42
CA LEU A 46 9.48 -1.40 5.07
C LEU A 46 8.31 -1.41 4.09
N TRP A 47 8.27 -0.43 3.19
CA TRP A 47 7.14 -0.19 2.29
C TRP A 47 7.59 -0.14 0.84
N ILE A 48 6.84 -0.75 -0.06
CA ILE A 48 7.13 -0.71 -1.51
C ILE A 48 5.93 -0.16 -2.27
N SER A 49 6.17 0.81 -3.14
CA SER A 49 5.13 1.37 -4.00
C SER A 49 4.86 0.49 -5.22
N ASP A 50 3.59 0.35 -5.59
CA ASP A 50 3.16 -0.46 -6.73
C ASP A 50 3.05 0.42 -7.99
N HIS A 51 4.15 0.49 -8.72
CA HIS A 51 4.20 1.01 -10.06
C HIS A 51 4.86 -0.02 -10.97
N ILE A 52 4.30 -0.23 -12.16
CA ILE A 52 4.86 -1.17 -13.13
C ILE A 52 6.07 -0.51 -13.77
N ASN A 53 5.88 0.68 -14.37
CA ASN A 53 6.96 1.50 -14.90
C ASN A 53 6.47 2.91 -15.23
N TYR A 54 7.30 3.93 -14.99
CA TYR A 54 7.09 5.26 -15.53
C TYR A 54 7.99 5.45 -16.74
N GLU A 55 7.40 5.49 -17.94
CA GLU A 55 8.16 5.69 -19.19
C GLU A 55 9.41 4.80 -19.27
N ASN A 56 10.60 5.39 -19.30
CA ASN A 56 11.89 4.70 -19.39
C ASN A 56 12.62 4.53 -18.04
N GLU A 57 11.91 4.51 -16.92
CA GLU A 57 12.53 4.25 -15.62
C GLU A 57 13.08 2.83 -15.52
N PHE A 58 14.19 2.67 -14.82
CA PHE A 58 14.57 1.38 -14.26
C PHE A 58 13.74 1.15 -12.98
N ARG A 59 12.95 0.08 -12.97
CA ARG A 59 12.08 -0.22 -11.83
C ARG A 59 11.98 -1.73 -11.61
N ILE A 60 12.02 -2.14 -10.35
CA ILE A 60 11.71 -3.51 -9.96
C ILE A 60 10.23 -3.59 -9.57
N GLU A 61 9.55 -4.64 -10.04
CA GLU A 61 8.14 -4.87 -9.76
C GLU A 61 7.90 -5.06 -8.24
N CYS A 62 6.82 -4.42 -7.76
CA CYS A 62 6.55 -4.23 -6.35
C CYS A 62 6.50 -5.54 -5.55
N TRP A 63 5.68 -6.50 -5.98
CA TRP A 63 5.47 -7.73 -5.23
C TRP A 63 6.70 -8.65 -5.24
N THR A 64 7.38 -8.69 -6.38
CA THR A 64 8.64 -9.42 -6.53
C THR A 64 9.71 -8.89 -5.58
N LEU A 65 9.86 -7.55 -5.51
CA LEU A 65 10.80 -6.92 -4.60
C LEU A 65 10.40 -7.14 -3.13
N LEU A 66 9.12 -6.97 -2.79
CA LEU A 66 8.64 -7.17 -1.42
C LEU A 66 8.84 -8.62 -0.95
N THR A 67 8.65 -9.60 -1.85
CA THR A 67 8.90 -11.01 -1.54
C THR A 67 10.40 -11.27 -1.28
N TRP A 68 11.27 -10.68 -2.09
CA TRP A 68 12.71 -10.75 -1.85
C TRP A 68 13.08 -10.12 -0.50
N ILE A 69 12.57 -8.94 -0.17
CA ILE A 69 12.79 -8.28 1.12
C ILE A 69 12.31 -9.15 2.27
N ALA A 70 11.17 -9.81 2.14
CA ALA A 70 10.61 -10.68 3.17
C ALA A 70 11.56 -11.83 3.57
N THR A 71 12.37 -12.31 2.63
CA THR A 71 13.34 -13.39 2.86
C THR A 71 14.69 -12.88 3.38
N GLN A 72 15.02 -11.62 3.18
CA GLN A 72 16.29 -11.03 3.62
C GLN A 72 16.23 -10.45 5.04
N TYR A 73 15.07 -9.96 5.46
CA TYR A 73 14.89 -9.22 6.72
C TYR A 73 13.76 -9.84 7.54
N SER A 74 14.04 -10.17 8.80
CA SER A 74 13.11 -10.90 9.69
C SER A 74 12.32 -10.00 10.65
N ASN A 75 12.79 -8.79 10.93
CA ASN A 75 12.24 -7.95 11.99
C ASN A 75 11.15 -6.97 11.53
N PRO A 76 11.32 -6.15 10.45
CA PRO A 76 10.36 -5.12 10.11
C PRO A 76 9.07 -5.71 9.56
N LYS A 77 7.94 -5.04 9.82
CA LYS A 77 6.70 -5.28 9.08
C LYS A 77 6.93 -4.92 7.61
N LEU A 78 6.20 -5.56 6.74
CA LEU A 78 6.34 -5.43 5.30
C LEU A 78 5.03 -4.94 4.70
N GLY A 79 5.05 -3.86 3.95
CA GLY A 79 3.84 -3.30 3.39
C GLY A 79 3.98 -2.85 1.95
N THR A 80 2.85 -2.77 1.29
CA THR A 80 2.73 -2.08 0.00
C THR A 80 2.13 -0.70 0.21
N ILE A 81 2.56 0.31 -0.56
CA ILE A 81 2.08 1.69 -0.40
C ILE A 81 1.76 2.34 -1.76
N VAL A 82 0.66 2.01 -2.40
CA VAL A 82 -0.24 0.89 -2.16
C VAL A 82 -0.40 0.09 -3.45
N MET A 83 -0.76 -1.19 -3.38
CA MET A 83 -1.08 -2.00 -4.57
C MET A 83 -2.27 -1.42 -5.32
N SER A 84 -2.17 -1.36 -6.64
CA SER A 84 -3.31 -1.01 -7.49
C SER A 84 -4.27 -2.20 -7.64
N ASN A 85 -5.53 -2.00 -7.31
CA ASN A 85 -6.59 -3.00 -7.50
C ASN A 85 -6.74 -3.45 -8.97
N SER A 86 -6.29 -2.63 -9.91
CA SER A 86 -6.48 -2.91 -11.34
C SER A 86 -5.36 -3.73 -11.98
N PHE A 87 -4.18 -3.82 -11.36
CA PHE A 87 -3.04 -4.54 -11.98
C PHE A 87 -3.08 -6.05 -11.71
N ARG A 88 -3.87 -6.49 -10.73
CA ARG A 88 -4.03 -7.90 -10.37
C ARG A 88 -5.48 -8.14 -9.96
N THR A 89 -6.04 -9.29 -10.34
CA THR A 89 -7.38 -9.64 -9.85
C THR A 89 -7.38 -9.77 -8.34
N PRO A 90 -8.45 -9.38 -7.64
CA PRO A 90 -8.51 -9.50 -6.18
C PRO A 90 -8.30 -10.92 -5.65
N SER A 91 -8.76 -11.93 -6.39
CA SER A 91 -8.55 -13.34 -6.04
C SER A 91 -7.06 -13.73 -6.11
N MET A 92 -6.35 -13.29 -7.15
CA MET A 92 -4.90 -13.48 -7.23
C MET A 92 -4.19 -12.71 -6.12
N MET A 93 -4.61 -11.47 -5.84
CA MET A 93 -4.04 -10.67 -4.75
C MET A 93 -4.24 -11.34 -3.38
N ALA A 94 -5.40 -11.91 -3.14
CA ALA A 94 -5.67 -12.69 -1.93
C ALA A 94 -4.69 -13.87 -1.79
N LYS A 95 -4.49 -14.64 -2.87
CA LYS A 95 -3.57 -15.77 -2.88
C LYS A 95 -2.11 -15.35 -2.69
N MET A 96 -1.67 -14.31 -3.37
CA MET A 96 -0.34 -13.73 -3.21
C MET A 96 -0.13 -13.23 -1.78
N GLY A 97 -1.11 -12.52 -1.21
CA GLY A 97 -1.07 -12.03 0.16
C GLY A 97 -0.98 -13.15 1.19
N ALA A 98 -1.79 -14.20 1.05
CA ALA A 98 -1.72 -15.38 1.90
C ALA A 98 -0.33 -16.05 1.84
N SER A 99 0.23 -16.21 0.64
CA SER A 99 1.55 -16.80 0.45
C SER A 99 2.66 -15.97 1.10
N LEU A 100 2.65 -14.63 0.88
CA LEU A 100 3.65 -13.76 1.47
C LEU A 100 3.51 -13.65 2.99
N GLN A 101 2.30 -13.74 3.54
CA GLN A 101 2.07 -13.79 4.99
C GLN A 101 2.78 -14.99 5.63
N HIS A 102 2.73 -16.16 4.99
CA HIS A 102 3.47 -17.34 5.45
C HIS A 102 4.98 -17.16 5.28
N ILE A 103 5.46 -16.72 4.10
CA ILE A 103 6.88 -16.49 3.84
C ILE A 103 7.46 -15.50 4.83
N SER A 104 6.73 -14.46 5.17
CA SER A 104 7.16 -13.40 6.08
C SER A 104 6.90 -13.69 7.56
N SER A 105 6.37 -14.86 7.91
CA SER A 105 6.00 -15.21 9.30
C SER A 105 5.05 -14.17 9.95
N GLY A 106 4.01 -13.77 9.23
CA GLY A 106 2.95 -12.93 9.78
C GLY A 106 3.21 -11.42 9.72
N ARG A 107 4.15 -10.93 8.92
CA ARG A 107 4.57 -9.52 8.91
C ARG A 107 3.93 -8.65 7.83
N LEU A 108 3.13 -9.22 6.94
CA LEU A 108 2.51 -8.47 5.82
C LEU A 108 1.45 -7.47 6.31
N ILE A 109 1.47 -6.28 5.73
CA ILE A 109 0.39 -5.29 5.72
C ILE A 109 0.01 -5.09 4.25
N LEU A 110 -1.21 -5.49 3.86
CA LEU A 110 -1.66 -5.29 2.49
C LEU A 110 -2.17 -3.86 2.29
N GLY A 111 -1.31 -3.00 1.76
CA GLY A 111 -1.75 -1.68 1.28
C GLY A 111 -2.43 -1.82 -0.08
N TYR A 112 -3.67 -1.31 -0.23
CA TYR A 112 -4.47 -1.49 -1.42
C TYR A 112 -5.19 -0.19 -1.80
N GLY A 113 -5.33 0.10 -3.09
CA GLY A 113 -5.90 1.35 -3.57
C GLY A 113 -6.49 1.25 -4.97
N ALA A 114 -7.21 2.29 -5.38
CA ALA A 114 -7.93 2.32 -6.65
C ALA A 114 -7.04 2.50 -7.90
N GLY A 115 -5.74 2.79 -7.71
CA GLY A 115 -4.85 3.17 -8.82
C GLY A 115 -5.11 4.59 -9.33
N TRP A 116 -4.12 5.19 -10.00
CA TRP A 116 -4.24 6.60 -10.43
C TRP A 116 -3.47 6.96 -11.70
N HIS A 117 -2.37 6.29 -12.00
CA HIS A 117 -1.47 6.69 -13.08
C HIS A 117 -1.90 6.16 -14.44
N GLU A 118 -2.75 6.90 -15.14
CA GLU A 118 -3.34 6.50 -16.45
C GLU A 118 -2.30 6.05 -17.49
N GLY A 119 -1.10 6.67 -17.49
CA GLY A 119 -0.03 6.33 -18.42
C GLY A 119 0.43 4.88 -18.29
N GLU A 120 0.58 4.36 -17.07
CA GLU A 120 0.94 2.96 -16.84
C GLU A 120 -0.15 2.00 -17.32
N TYR A 121 -1.42 2.32 -17.03
CA TYR A 121 -2.55 1.50 -17.48
C TYR A 121 -2.54 1.35 -19.01
N LYS A 122 -2.41 2.45 -19.73
CA LYS A 122 -2.36 2.45 -21.19
C LYS A 122 -1.13 1.71 -21.73
N ALA A 123 0.03 1.96 -21.15
CA ALA A 123 1.29 1.36 -21.63
C ALA A 123 1.32 -0.17 -21.46
N PHE A 124 0.69 -0.69 -20.39
CA PHE A 124 0.67 -2.12 -20.09
C PHE A 124 -0.66 -2.81 -20.45
N GLY A 125 -1.56 -2.12 -21.16
CA GLY A 125 -2.81 -2.71 -21.67
C GLY A 125 -3.88 -2.97 -20.61
N PHE A 126 -3.85 -2.23 -19.49
CA PHE A 126 -4.90 -2.30 -18.50
C PHE A 126 -6.02 -1.30 -18.80
N ASP A 127 -7.24 -1.69 -18.51
CA ASP A 127 -8.39 -0.78 -18.54
C ASP A 127 -8.23 0.32 -17.49
N TYR A 128 -8.55 1.56 -17.86
CA TYR A 128 -8.54 2.71 -16.97
C TYR A 128 -9.94 3.30 -16.81
N PRO A 129 -10.83 2.69 -16.01
CA PRO A 129 -12.17 3.20 -15.77
C PRO A 129 -12.17 4.56 -15.06
N PRO A 130 -13.27 5.31 -15.12
CA PRO A 130 -13.42 6.55 -14.36
C PRO A 130 -13.10 6.38 -12.87
N PRO A 131 -12.61 7.42 -12.18
CA PRO A 131 -12.18 7.31 -10.77
C PRO A 131 -13.24 6.72 -9.83
N GLY A 132 -14.52 7.09 -10.02
CA GLY A 132 -15.62 6.54 -9.23
C GLY A 132 -15.79 5.04 -9.38
N THR A 133 -15.67 4.54 -10.60
CA THR A 133 -15.72 3.10 -10.92
C THR A 133 -14.54 2.36 -10.31
N ARG A 134 -13.33 2.92 -10.39
CA ARG A 134 -12.14 2.30 -9.77
C ARG A 134 -12.27 2.17 -8.25
N VAL A 135 -12.94 3.14 -7.58
CA VAL A 135 -13.21 3.05 -6.13
C VAL A 135 -14.28 2.00 -5.83
N GLU A 136 -15.30 1.85 -6.68
CA GLU A 136 -16.30 0.77 -6.55
C GLU A 136 -15.64 -0.62 -6.75
N MET A 137 -14.75 -0.75 -7.74
CA MET A 137 -13.94 -1.96 -7.95
C MET A 137 -13.02 -2.24 -6.74
N LEU A 138 -12.40 -1.21 -6.15
CA LEU A 138 -11.61 -1.36 -4.93
C LEU A 138 -12.45 -1.90 -3.77
N ASN A 139 -13.66 -1.37 -3.59
CA ASN A 139 -14.59 -1.83 -2.56
C ASN A 139 -14.90 -3.34 -2.71
N GLU A 140 -15.31 -3.77 -3.89
CA GLU A 140 -15.56 -5.20 -4.14
C GLU A 140 -14.29 -6.04 -4.03
N GLY A 141 -13.16 -5.53 -4.54
CA GLY A 141 -11.87 -6.23 -4.47
C GLY A 141 -11.44 -6.54 -3.04
N ILE A 142 -11.65 -5.62 -2.10
CA ILE A 142 -11.36 -5.85 -0.68
C ILE A 142 -12.30 -6.92 -0.10
N GLN A 143 -13.57 -6.93 -0.48
CA GLN A 143 -14.51 -7.94 -0.02
C GLN A 143 -14.12 -9.34 -0.52
N VAL A 144 -13.71 -9.47 -1.78
CA VAL A 144 -13.17 -10.73 -2.34
C VAL A 144 -11.96 -11.20 -1.56
N ILE A 145 -10.99 -10.30 -1.29
CA ILE A 145 -9.79 -10.64 -0.54
C ILE A 145 -10.15 -11.14 0.87
N LYS A 146 -11.01 -10.40 1.59
CA LYS A 146 -11.44 -10.76 2.95
C LYS A 146 -12.17 -12.11 2.97
N LYS A 147 -13.05 -12.36 1.99
CA LYS A 147 -13.73 -13.66 1.91
C LYS A 147 -12.74 -14.80 1.71
N LEU A 148 -11.85 -14.70 0.73
CA LEU A 148 -10.84 -15.72 0.45
C LEU A 148 -9.86 -15.98 1.61
N TRP A 149 -9.63 -15.00 2.47
CA TRP A 149 -8.79 -15.17 3.65
C TRP A 149 -9.52 -15.80 4.84
N ASN A 150 -10.85 -15.69 4.91
CA ASN A 150 -11.62 -16.12 6.07
C ASN A 150 -12.52 -17.34 5.80
N GLU A 151 -12.87 -17.59 4.55
CA GLU A 151 -13.82 -18.65 4.15
C GLU A 151 -13.14 -19.66 3.22
N ALA A 152 -13.52 -20.95 3.32
CA ALA A 152 -13.11 -22.01 2.39
C ALA A 152 -14.19 -23.12 2.36
N PRO A 153 -14.86 -23.33 1.23
CA PRO A 153 -14.76 -22.54 0.01
C PRO A 153 -15.37 -21.13 0.16
N ALA A 154 -14.90 -20.20 -0.64
CA ALA A 154 -15.37 -18.82 -0.68
C ALA A 154 -16.16 -18.57 -1.98
N ASP A 155 -17.31 -17.89 -1.84
CA ASP A 155 -18.13 -17.44 -2.94
C ASP A 155 -18.36 -15.94 -2.85
N PHE A 156 -18.23 -15.24 -3.98
CA PHE A 156 -18.55 -13.82 -4.09
C PHE A 156 -19.15 -13.52 -5.48
N THR A 157 -20.25 -12.79 -5.51
CA THR A 157 -20.84 -12.27 -6.75
C THR A 157 -21.12 -10.79 -6.58
N GLY A 158 -20.34 -9.97 -7.26
CA GLY A 158 -20.47 -8.52 -7.29
C GLY A 158 -20.75 -8.01 -8.70
N LYS A 159 -20.67 -6.71 -8.86
CA LYS A 159 -20.81 -6.03 -10.15
C LYS A 159 -19.55 -6.19 -11.02
N TYR A 160 -18.38 -6.23 -10.40
CA TYR A 160 -17.08 -6.23 -11.08
C TYR A 160 -16.32 -7.55 -10.93
N TYR A 161 -16.54 -8.28 -9.84
CA TYR A 161 -15.81 -9.51 -9.55
C TYR A 161 -16.74 -10.64 -9.19
N ARG A 162 -16.32 -11.85 -9.59
CA ARG A 162 -16.96 -13.10 -9.21
C ARG A 162 -15.92 -14.14 -8.86
N VAL A 163 -16.12 -14.83 -7.75
CA VAL A 163 -15.41 -16.06 -7.39
C VAL A 163 -16.42 -17.12 -6.99
N GLU A 164 -16.14 -18.37 -7.28
CA GLU A 164 -17.06 -19.48 -7.08
C GLU A 164 -16.30 -20.70 -6.57
N ASN A 165 -16.73 -21.24 -5.44
CA ASN A 165 -16.15 -22.42 -4.80
C ASN A 165 -14.61 -22.30 -4.67
N ALA A 166 -14.09 -21.11 -4.33
CA ALA A 166 -12.66 -20.84 -4.36
C ALA A 166 -11.99 -21.16 -3.03
N HIS A 167 -10.80 -21.77 -3.12
CA HIS A 167 -9.95 -22.09 -1.97
C HIS A 167 -8.66 -21.26 -2.01
N CYS A 168 -8.36 -20.55 -0.92
CA CYS A 168 -7.13 -19.78 -0.74
C CYS A 168 -6.23 -20.42 0.32
N GLU A 169 -5.86 -21.71 0.07
CA GLU A 169 -4.99 -22.43 1.01
C GLU A 169 -3.50 -22.34 0.62
N PRO A 170 -2.57 -22.20 1.59
CA PRO A 170 -2.87 -21.99 3.02
C PRO A 170 -3.46 -20.59 3.26
N ARG A 171 -4.53 -20.52 4.07
CA ARG A 171 -5.09 -19.22 4.49
C ARG A 171 -4.08 -18.48 5.36
N PRO A 172 -4.04 -17.13 5.28
CA PRO A 172 -3.08 -16.38 6.06
C PRO A 172 -3.38 -16.48 7.57
N ASN A 173 -2.36 -16.70 8.37
CA ASN A 173 -2.45 -16.68 9.83
C ASN A 173 -1.19 -16.03 10.43
N PRO A 174 -1.33 -14.88 11.14
CA PRO A 174 -2.57 -14.10 11.29
C PRO A 174 -3.04 -13.50 9.96
N VAL A 175 -4.31 -13.10 9.88
CA VAL A 175 -4.84 -12.38 8.71
C VAL A 175 -4.11 -11.03 8.58
N PRO A 176 -3.57 -10.69 7.39
CA PRO A 176 -2.88 -9.41 7.21
C PRO A 176 -3.83 -8.23 7.40
N PRO A 177 -3.44 -7.17 8.12
CA PRO A 177 -4.22 -5.95 8.12
C PRO A 177 -4.26 -5.33 6.72
N ILE A 178 -5.41 -4.78 6.37
CA ILE A 178 -5.64 -4.07 5.10
C ILE A 178 -5.49 -2.57 5.34
N MET A 179 -4.52 -1.97 4.63
CA MET A 179 -4.35 -0.52 4.56
C MET A 179 -4.93 0.01 3.26
N ILE A 180 -5.84 0.96 3.33
CA ILE A 180 -6.39 1.60 2.13
C ILE A 180 -5.69 2.94 1.90
N GLY A 181 -5.12 3.11 0.68
CA GLY A 181 -4.51 4.36 0.25
C GLY A 181 -5.47 5.24 -0.53
N GLY A 182 -5.41 6.54 -0.26
CA GLY A 182 -6.18 7.57 -0.93
C GLY A 182 -7.07 8.40 -0.01
N ALA A 183 -7.47 9.57 -0.49
CA ALA A 183 -8.10 10.60 0.33
C ALA A 183 -9.32 11.27 -0.33
N GLY A 184 -10.00 10.57 -1.23
CA GLY A 184 -11.25 11.04 -1.82
C GLY A 184 -12.36 11.05 -0.77
N GLU A 185 -12.79 12.25 -0.34
CA GLU A 185 -13.67 12.44 0.82
C GLU A 185 -14.99 11.68 0.74
N LYS A 186 -15.62 11.67 -0.45
CA LYS A 186 -16.97 11.12 -0.60
C LYS A 186 -17.00 9.59 -0.75
N LYS A 187 -16.09 9.01 -1.54
CA LYS A 187 -16.12 7.58 -1.87
C LYS A 187 -14.97 6.82 -1.23
N THR A 188 -13.71 7.28 -1.38
CA THR A 188 -12.56 6.53 -0.88
C THR A 188 -12.56 6.44 0.63
N LEU A 189 -12.80 7.55 1.35
CA LEU A 189 -12.86 7.53 2.81
C LEU A 189 -14.08 6.75 3.34
N ARG A 190 -15.13 6.61 2.56
CA ARG A 190 -16.23 5.68 2.88
C ARG A 190 -15.76 4.23 2.86
N VAL A 191 -15.03 3.82 1.80
CA VAL A 191 -14.43 2.47 1.72
C VAL A 191 -13.42 2.24 2.85
N VAL A 192 -12.64 3.27 3.23
CA VAL A 192 -11.77 3.21 4.40
C VAL A 192 -12.56 2.93 5.66
N ALA A 193 -13.64 3.68 5.91
CA ALA A 193 -14.50 3.49 7.07
C ALA A 193 -15.13 2.09 7.12
N GLU A 194 -15.52 1.53 5.98
CA GLU A 194 -16.16 0.21 5.89
C GLU A 194 -15.17 -0.95 6.07
N HIS A 195 -13.92 -0.81 5.58
CA HIS A 195 -13.07 -1.98 5.38
C HIS A 195 -11.66 -1.89 5.95
N ALA A 196 -11.09 -0.70 6.17
CA ALA A 196 -9.68 -0.58 6.46
C ALA A 196 -9.33 -0.85 7.93
N ASP A 197 -8.23 -1.57 8.16
CA ASP A 197 -7.55 -1.58 9.45
C ASP A 197 -6.61 -0.38 9.57
N TRP A 198 -6.03 0.04 8.43
CA TRP A 198 -5.15 1.20 8.33
C TRP A 198 -5.59 2.11 7.17
N TRP A 199 -5.38 3.40 7.33
CA TRP A 199 -5.55 4.38 6.25
C TRP A 199 -4.23 5.09 5.97
N ASN A 200 -3.91 5.28 4.68
CA ASN A 200 -2.75 6.06 4.26
C ASN A 200 -3.13 7.21 3.34
N ASP A 201 -2.59 8.39 3.63
CA ASP A 201 -2.62 9.55 2.74
C ASP A 201 -1.19 10.12 2.55
N LEU A 202 -1.04 10.98 1.57
CA LEU A 202 0.17 11.78 1.40
C LEU A 202 0.20 12.91 2.42
N SER A 203 1.40 13.35 2.81
CA SER A 203 1.54 14.54 3.65
C SER A 203 0.97 15.77 2.95
N ARG A 204 0.16 16.53 3.68
CA ARG A 204 -0.56 17.72 3.23
C ARG A 204 -0.43 18.83 4.25
N PRO A 205 -0.77 20.09 3.89
CA PRO A 205 -0.99 21.14 4.89
C PRO A 205 -1.97 20.68 5.98
N VAL A 206 -1.72 21.07 7.22
CA VAL A 206 -2.45 20.63 8.41
C VAL A 206 -3.97 20.76 8.24
N GLU A 207 -4.45 21.87 7.69
CA GLU A 207 -5.89 22.09 7.50
C GLU A 207 -6.52 21.12 6.51
N GLN A 208 -5.80 20.75 5.45
CA GLN A 208 -6.28 19.73 4.50
C GLN A 208 -6.30 18.35 5.15
N THR A 209 -5.28 18.02 5.94
CA THR A 209 -5.23 16.76 6.69
C THR A 209 -6.38 16.68 7.68
N ARG A 210 -6.65 17.76 8.45
CA ARG A 210 -7.77 17.83 9.39
C ARG A 210 -9.11 17.57 8.69
N ARG A 211 -9.36 18.24 7.57
CA ARG A 211 -10.58 18.03 6.79
C ARG A 211 -10.77 16.56 6.35
N LYS A 212 -9.67 15.87 5.98
CA LYS A 212 -9.74 14.44 5.62
C LYS A 212 -10.05 13.56 6.82
N LEU A 213 -9.44 13.84 7.95
CA LEU A 213 -9.70 13.11 9.20
C LEU A 213 -11.13 13.32 9.67
N ASP A 214 -11.67 14.53 9.57
CA ASP A 214 -13.06 14.83 9.91
C ASP A 214 -14.05 14.11 8.97
N ALA A 215 -13.77 14.09 7.66
CA ALA A 215 -14.57 13.34 6.71
C ALA A 215 -14.55 11.82 7.00
N LEU A 216 -13.38 11.26 7.34
CA LEU A 216 -13.28 9.85 7.73
C LEU A 216 -14.07 9.57 9.02
N ARG A 217 -13.98 10.46 10.02
CA ARG A 217 -14.74 10.34 11.26
C ARG A 217 -16.24 10.32 10.99
N GLY A 218 -16.74 11.26 10.17
CA GLY A 218 -18.15 11.29 9.78
C GLY A 218 -18.61 9.98 9.12
N HIS A 219 -17.81 9.42 8.22
CA HIS A 219 -18.13 8.11 7.62
C HIS A 219 -18.15 6.97 8.63
N CYS A 220 -17.27 6.99 9.63
CA CYS A 220 -17.28 6.01 10.71
C CYS A 220 -18.54 6.14 11.57
N GLU A 221 -18.92 7.36 11.92
CA GLU A 221 -20.16 7.66 12.68
C GLU A 221 -21.40 7.17 11.92
N ASP A 222 -21.50 7.41 10.61
CA ASP A 222 -22.60 6.97 9.74
C ASP A 222 -22.84 5.46 9.78
N ILE A 223 -21.81 4.67 10.05
CA ILE A 223 -21.90 3.19 10.08
C ILE A 223 -21.73 2.59 11.49
N GLY A 224 -21.64 3.44 12.52
CA GLY A 224 -21.47 3.00 13.90
C GLY A 224 -20.10 2.34 14.17
N ARG A 225 -19.07 2.69 13.40
CA ARG A 225 -17.71 2.18 13.59
C ARG A 225 -16.89 3.12 14.46
N ASP A 226 -16.16 2.57 15.42
CA ASP A 226 -15.17 3.35 16.17
C ASP A 226 -14.01 3.80 15.25
N TYR A 227 -13.91 5.11 15.09
CA TYR A 227 -12.87 5.77 14.28
C TYR A 227 -11.45 5.44 14.74
N ASP A 228 -11.24 5.21 16.05
CA ASP A 228 -9.91 4.98 16.60
C ASP A 228 -9.38 3.57 16.32
N THR A 229 -10.24 2.65 15.86
CA THR A 229 -9.83 1.33 15.38
C THR A 229 -9.07 1.37 14.05
N ILE A 230 -9.14 2.49 13.33
CA ILE A 230 -8.40 2.68 12.07
C ILE A 230 -7.07 3.36 12.40
N ARG A 231 -5.95 2.71 12.11
CA ARG A 231 -4.62 3.34 12.21
C ARG A 231 -4.41 4.33 11.06
N LYS A 232 -4.13 5.59 11.38
CA LYS A 232 -3.88 6.66 10.41
C LYS A 232 -2.38 6.76 10.15
N THR A 233 -1.99 6.76 8.87
CA THR A 233 -0.60 6.87 8.42
C THR A 233 -0.46 7.89 7.30
N PHE A 234 0.72 8.49 7.19
CA PHE A 234 1.00 9.47 6.16
C PHE A 234 2.35 9.17 5.52
N THR A 235 2.40 9.29 4.19
CA THR A 235 3.63 9.21 3.43
C THR A 235 4.16 10.59 3.16
N ALA A 236 5.43 10.83 3.49
CA ALA A 236 6.13 12.07 3.24
C ALA A 236 7.47 11.83 2.55
N ARG A 237 7.86 12.74 1.66
CA ARG A 237 9.23 12.81 1.16
C ARG A 237 10.08 13.61 2.15
N ILE A 238 11.26 13.10 2.45
CA ILE A 238 12.21 13.76 3.34
C ILE A 238 13.48 14.05 2.53
N PHE A 239 13.93 15.29 2.57
CA PHE A 239 15.17 15.75 1.95
C PHE A 239 16.14 16.12 3.05
N ILE A 240 17.30 15.46 3.09
CA ILE A 240 18.30 15.62 4.14
C ILE A 240 19.59 16.10 3.50
N ASP A 241 20.12 17.22 3.99
CA ASP A 241 21.46 17.72 3.68
C ASP A 241 22.03 18.42 4.92
N LYS A 242 23.36 18.46 5.04
CA LYS A 242 24.03 19.25 6.10
C LYS A 242 23.79 20.75 5.91
N ASP A 243 23.61 21.19 4.66
CA ASP A 243 23.24 22.56 4.31
C ASP A 243 21.72 22.64 4.11
N ARG A 244 21.05 23.42 4.97
CA ARG A 244 19.59 23.65 4.92
C ARG A 244 19.11 24.19 3.59
N ASN A 245 19.89 25.02 2.89
CA ASN A 245 19.51 25.59 1.62
C ASN A 245 19.54 24.55 0.51
N LYS A 246 20.52 23.64 0.53
CA LYS A 246 20.58 22.49 -0.38
C LYS A 246 19.40 21.55 -0.15
N ALA A 247 19.07 21.20 1.10
CA ALA A 247 17.91 20.39 1.42
C ALA A 247 16.62 21.02 0.91
N ARG A 248 16.44 22.33 1.07
CA ARG A 248 15.28 23.08 0.55
C ARG A 248 15.23 23.11 -0.99
N ALA A 249 16.37 23.32 -1.65
CA ALA A 249 16.44 23.33 -3.11
C ALA A 249 16.08 21.96 -3.71
N SER A 250 16.44 20.86 -3.02
CA SER A 250 16.07 19.51 -3.42
C SER A 250 14.59 19.18 -3.21
N ALA A 251 13.89 19.95 -2.37
CA ALA A 251 12.48 19.78 -2.08
C ALA A 251 11.55 20.61 -2.99
N ALA A 252 12.09 21.59 -3.72
CA ALA A 252 11.36 22.46 -4.64
C ALA A 252 11.18 21.83 -6.01
#